data_63441671f9de6d5f7e34a96ceb0b527b
#
_entry.id   63441671f9de6d5f7e34a96ceb0b527b
#
_cell.length_a   1.000
_cell.length_b   1.000
_cell.length_c   1.000
_cell.angle_alpha   90.00
_cell.angle_beta   90.00
_cell.angle_gamma   90.00
#
_symmetry.space_group_name_H-M   'P 1'
#
loop_
_entity.id
_entity.type
_entity.pdbx_description
1 polymer ?
#
loop_
_entity_poly.entity_id
_entity_poly.type
_entity_poly.pdbx_seq_one_letter_code
_entity_poly.pdbx_strand_id
1 'polypeptide(L)'
;MTFCVAMMVEDGLVALADTRITSGTEQITGKKVSVHQQGDHSFFLMTSGLRSARDKALTYFEEELEAPGGKFDKIYKAVNCFAEQLRRVAREDREALERNGYKFNLFSLIGGQLSADPEHKLYLIYPEGNWVEVTQGTPYYAIGESSYGKPLLDRGIHYEVSMEIAMKVGYLAFEATRTSATDVDFPIDVVLYRKGTGRMHEMRFEEKDLAVVSEWWRKRVRETVELCPADWAKAALDRIKRT
;
A
#
# COMPACT_ATOMS: atom_id res chain seq x y z
N MET A 1 -6.59 -11.28 3.05
CA MET A 1 -6.63 -9.83 2.60
C MET A 1 -5.22 -9.25 2.65
N THR A 2 -5.02 -8.01 2.34
CA THR A 2 -3.72 -7.33 2.27
C THR A 2 -3.94 -5.89 2.69
N PHE A 3 -2.97 -5.26 3.32
CA PHE A 3 -2.90 -3.81 3.45
C PHE A 3 -1.59 -3.33 2.82
N CYS A 4 -1.69 -2.59 1.73
CA CYS A 4 -0.57 -1.88 1.14
C CYS A 4 -0.95 -0.42 0.93
N VAL A 5 -0.08 0.49 1.33
CA VAL A 5 -0.23 1.93 1.11
C VAL A 5 1.06 2.51 0.54
N ALA A 6 0.93 3.38 -0.45
CA ALA A 6 2.03 4.19 -0.94
C ALA A 6 1.63 5.67 -0.94
N MET A 7 2.53 6.50 -0.45
CA MET A 7 2.35 7.93 -0.23
C MET A 7 3.44 8.70 -0.97
N MET A 8 3.04 9.75 -1.66
CA MET A 8 3.91 10.65 -2.39
C MET A 8 3.96 12.00 -1.65
N VAL A 9 5.11 12.34 -1.13
CA VAL A 9 5.34 13.62 -0.45
C VAL A 9 6.42 14.41 -1.18
N GLU A 10 6.58 15.68 -0.87
CA GLU A 10 7.54 16.56 -1.55
C GLU A 10 8.98 16.00 -1.52
N ASP A 11 9.36 15.40 -0.39
CA ASP A 11 10.69 14.82 -0.16
C ASP A 11 10.91 13.44 -0.80
N GLY A 12 9.85 12.76 -1.28
CA GLY A 12 9.97 11.43 -1.86
C GLY A 12 8.74 10.53 -1.72
N LEU A 13 8.98 9.22 -1.63
CA LEU A 13 7.95 8.21 -1.52
C LEU A 13 8.11 7.39 -0.23
N VAL A 14 6.97 7.08 0.38
CA VAL A 14 6.88 6.18 1.54
C VAL A 14 5.86 5.09 1.20
N ALA A 15 6.27 3.82 1.27
CA ALA A 15 5.38 2.70 1.02
C ALA A 15 5.45 1.69 2.17
N LEU A 16 4.29 1.17 2.59
CA LEU A 16 4.17 0.15 3.64
C LEU A 16 3.27 -0.99 3.14
N ALA A 17 3.69 -2.22 3.43
CA ALA A 17 2.91 -3.42 3.14
C ALA A 17 2.93 -4.37 4.34
N ASP A 18 1.79 -4.94 4.68
CA ASP A 18 1.75 -6.12 5.55
C ASP A 18 2.29 -7.33 4.79
N THR A 19 2.68 -8.37 5.53
CA THR A 19 3.25 -9.59 4.93
C THR A 19 2.41 -10.84 5.18
N ARG A 20 1.30 -10.75 5.92
CA ARG A 20 0.43 -11.88 6.19
C ARG A 20 -0.27 -12.35 4.91
N ILE A 21 -0.21 -13.65 4.65
CA ILE A 21 -0.98 -14.33 3.61
C ILE A 21 -1.80 -15.42 4.28
N THR A 22 -3.13 -15.35 4.13
CA THR A 22 -4.05 -16.37 4.63
C THR A 22 -4.57 -17.18 3.45
N SER A 23 -4.45 -18.51 3.52
CA SER A 23 -4.97 -19.46 2.53
C SER A 23 -5.72 -20.57 3.26
N GLY A 24 -7.05 -20.47 3.31
CA GLY A 24 -7.86 -21.36 4.13
C GLY A 24 -7.51 -21.23 5.62
N THR A 25 -7.02 -22.30 6.23
CA THR A 25 -6.56 -22.33 7.63
C THR A 25 -5.08 -22.03 7.80
N GLU A 26 -4.33 -21.91 6.71
CA GLU A 26 -2.89 -21.66 6.74
C GLU A 26 -2.59 -20.17 6.75
N GLN A 27 -1.62 -19.79 7.60
CA GLN A 27 -1.07 -18.44 7.64
C GLN A 27 0.43 -18.52 7.34
N ILE A 28 0.86 -17.81 6.32
CA ILE A 28 2.26 -17.70 5.93
C ILE A 28 2.67 -16.24 5.79
N THR A 29 3.96 -15.99 5.87
CA THR A 29 4.53 -14.67 5.59
C THR A 29 4.98 -14.63 4.14
N GLY A 30 4.57 -13.58 3.42
CA GLY A 30 4.98 -13.37 2.03
C GLY A 30 5.15 -11.90 1.70
N LYS A 31 6.24 -11.58 1.00
CA LYS A 31 6.55 -10.22 0.56
C LYS A 31 5.50 -9.74 -0.45
N LYS A 32 4.95 -8.54 -0.23
CA LYS A 32 3.94 -7.90 -1.09
C LYS A 32 4.47 -6.67 -1.81
N VAL A 33 5.70 -6.28 -1.52
CA VAL A 33 6.44 -5.22 -2.19
C VAL A 33 7.76 -5.76 -2.71
N SER A 34 8.15 -5.38 -3.92
CA SER A 34 9.47 -5.63 -4.50
C SER A 34 10.11 -4.32 -4.92
N VAL A 35 11.43 -4.24 -4.80
CA VAL A 35 12.23 -3.10 -5.27
C VAL A 35 13.07 -3.57 -6.45
N HIS A 36 13.02 -2.81 -7.53
CA HIS A 36 13.75 -3.07 -8.76
C HIS A 36 14.76 -1.96 -8.99
N GLN A 37 16.05 -2.33 -9.00
CA GLN A 37 17.15 -1.41 -9.24
C GLN A 37 17.50 -1.40 -10.73
N GLN A 38 17.58 -0.22 -11.34
CA GLN A 38 17.99 -0.01 -12.72
C GLN A 38 19.15 1.02 -12.78
N GLY A 39 20.39 0.55 -12.74
CA GLY A 39 21.55 1.42 -12.64
C GLY A 39 21.53 2.24 -11.36
N ASP A 40 21.52 3.57 -11.47
CA ASP A 40 21.47 4.49 -10.33
C ASP A 40 20.04 4.88 -9.94
N HIS A 41 19.03 4.27 -10.55
CA HIS A 41 17.61 4.56 -10.31
C HIS A 41 16.87 3.31 -9.83
N SER A 42 15.78 3.51 -9.14
CA SER A 42 14.96 2.41 -8.63
C SER A 42 13.47 2.73 -8.60
N PHE A 43 12.66 1.67 -8.61
CA PHE A 43 11.23 1.75 -8.36
C PHE A 43 10.78 0.56 -7.51
N PHE A 44 9.66 0.72 -6.82
CA PHE A 44 8.99 -0.38 -6.14
C PHE A 44 7.71 -0.78 -6.87
N LEU A 45 7.32 -2.03 -6.68
CA LEU A 45 6.04 -2.59 -7.11
C LEU A 45 5.37 -3.27 -5.91
N MET A 46 4.14 -2.87 -5.59
CA MET A 46 3.29 -3.48 -4.56
C MET A 46 2.06 -4.09 -5.20
N THR A 47 1.57 -5.19 -4.63
CA THR A 47 0.42 -5.90 -5.19
C THR A 47 -0.54 -6.36 -4.10
N SER A 48 -1.84 -6.35 -4.42
CA SER A 48 -2.92 -6.88 -3.58
C SER A 48 -3.96 -7.59 -4.45
N GLY A 49 -4.31 -8.81 -4.07
CA GLY A 49 -5.32 -9.61 -4.77
C GLY A 49 -4.97 -11.08 -4.84
N LEU A 50 -5.42 -11.75 -5.89
CA LEU A 50 -5.25 -13.19 -6.06
C LEU A 50 -3.76 -13.56 -6.25
N ARG A 51 -3.24 -14.39 -5.34
CA ARG A 51 -1.83 -14.75 -5.30
C ARG A 51 -1.33 -15.41 -6.59
N SER A 52 -2.09 -16.34 -7.17
CA SER A 52 -1.70 -17.03 -8.40
C SER A 52 -1.54 -16.06 -9.58
N ALA A 53 -2.46 -15.10 -9.70
CA ALA A 53 -2.37 -14.05 -10.72
C ALA A 53 -1.16 -13.12 -10.47
N ARG A 54 -0.91 -12.77 -9.20
CA ARG A 54 0.25 -11.97 -8.80
C ARG A 54 1.56 -12.66 -9.18
N ASP A 55 1.75 -13.90 -8.73
CA ASP A 55 3.01 -14.62 -8.91
C ASP A 55 3.32 -14.76 -10.41
N LYS A 56 2.32 -15.09 -11.23
CA LYS A 56 2.44 -15.20 -12.68
C LYS A 56 2.75 -13.85 -13.36
N ALA A 57 2.06 -12.76 -12.94
CA ALA A 57 2.30 -11.43 -13.50
C ALA A 57 3.70 -10.90 -13.15
N LEU A 58 4.17 -11.16 -11.91
CA LEU A 58 5.53 -10.79 -11.49
C LEU A 58 6.58 -11.57 -12.28
N THR A 59 6.42 -12.89 -12.44
CA THR A 59 7.35 -13.71 -13.25
C THR A 59 7.47 -13.16 -14.67
N TYR A 60 6.36 -12.87 -15.34
CA TYR A 60 6.39 -12.31 -16.69
C TYR A 60 7.02 -10.91 -16.74
N PHE A 61 6.79 -10.10 -15.71
CA PHE A 61 7.39 -8.77 -15.63
C PHE A 61 8.90 -8.84 -15.39
N GLU A 62 9.38 -9.77 -14.57
CA GLU A 62 10.80 -10.01 -14.33
C GLU A 62 11.51 -10.48 -15.60
N GLU A 63 10.89 -11.36 -16.39
CA GLU A 63 11.40 -11.75 -17.71
C GLU A 63 11.57 -10.55 -18.65
N GLU A 64 10.61 -9.62 -18.67
CA GLU A 64 10.71 -8.39 -19.48
C GLU A 64 11.83 -7.44 -18.98
N LEU A 65 12.05 -7.38 -17.65
CA LEU A 65 13.14 -6.58 -17.08
C LEU A 65 14.53 -7.15 -17.42
N GLU A 66 14.66 -8.48 -17.53
CA GLU A 66 15.91 -9.16 -17.87
C GLU A 66 16.18 -9.17 -19.37
N ALA A 67 15.18 -8.95 -20.20
CA ALA A 67 15.33 -8.96 -21.66
C ALA A 67 16.25 -7.83 -22.17
N PRO A 68 16.94 -8.01 -23.30
CA PRO A 68 17.68 -6.94 -23.96
C PRO A 68 16.75 -5.74 -24.25
N GLY A 69 17.01 -4.59 -23.61
CA GLY A 69 16.14 -3.41 -23.69
C GLY A 69 15.11 -3.29 -22.56
N GLY A 70 15.09 -4.21 -21.60
CA GLY A 70 14.19 -4.20 -20.44
C GLY A 70 14.42 -3.07 -19.42
N LYS A 71 15.26 -2.08 -19.76
CA LYS A 71 15.48 -0.88 -18.93
C LYS A 71 14.53 0.23 -19.36
N PHE A 72 13.85 0.78 -18.38
CA PHE A 72 12.95 1.91 -18.58
C PHE A 72 13.64 3.22 -18.21
N ASP A 73 13.39 4.27 -18.98
CA ASP A 73 13.86 5.64 -18.69
C ASP A 73 12.83 6.46 -17.90
N LYS A 74 11.56 6.04 -17.94
CA LYS A 74 10.44 6.68 -17.21
C LYS A 74 9.56 5.64 -16.52
N ILE A 75 9.06 5.98 -15.33
CA ILE A 75 8.21 5.10 -14.50
C ILE A 75 6.96 4.64 -15.25
N TYR A 76 6.28 5.51 -16.01
CA TYR A 76 5.07 5.10 -16.73
C TYR A 76 5.32 3.97 -17.74
N LYS A 77 6.54 3.81 -18.25
CA LYS A 77 6.91 2.69 -19.14
C LYS A 77 6.98 1.37 -18.39
N ALA A 78 7.52 1.37 -17.16
CA ALA A 78 7.46 0.21 -16.27
C ALA A 78 6.01 -0.12 -15.89
N VAL A 79 5.19 0.89 -15.62
CA VAL A 79 3.74 0.75 -15.38
C VAL A 79 3.05 0.09 -16.57
N ASN A 80 3.28 0.56 -17.79
CA ASN A 80 2.70 -0.02 -19.01
C ASN A 80 3.17 -1.46 -19.23
N CYS A 81 4.44 -1.76 -18.99
CA CYS A 81 4.99 -3.10 -19.11
C CYS A 81 4.29 -4.06 -18.13
N PHE A 82 4.21 -3.70 -16.85
CA PHE A 82 3.51 -4.53 -15.86
C PHE A 82 2.02 -4.67 -16.15
N ALA A 83 1.35 -3.59 -16.57
CA ALA A 83 -0.05 -3.60 -16.96
C ALA A 83 -0.32 -4.56 -18.13
N GLU A 84 0.62 -4.69 -19.08
CA GLU A 84 0.49 -5.68 -20.16
C GLU A 84 0.62 -7.11 -19.65
N GLN A 85 1.53 -7.37 -18.69
CA GLN A 85 1.61 -8.70 -18.08
C GLN A 85 0.33 -9.03 -17.29
N LEU A 86 -0.27 -8.04 -16.64
CA LEU A 86 -1.55 -8.20 -15.96
C LEU A 86 -2.67 -8.60 -16.95
N ARG A 87 -2.75 -7.90 -18.09
CA ARG A 87 -3.69 -8.25 -19.18
C ARG A 87 -3.41 -9.62 -19.78
N ARG A 88 -2.13 -9.99 -19.91
CA ARG A 88 -1.73 -11.33 -20.38
C ARG A 88 -2.25 -12.42 -19.44
N VAL A 89 -2.00 -12.29 -18.14
CA VAL A 89 -2.50 -13.25 -17.13
C VAL A 89 -4.03 -13.28 -17.12
N ALA A 90 -4.69 -12.12 -17.27
CA ALA A 90 -6.14 -12.07 -17.35
C ALA A 90 -6.69 -12.82 -18.58
N ARG A 91 -6.04 -12.70 -19.74
CA ARG A 91 -6.43 -13.47 -20.95
C ARG A 91 -6.25 -14.98 -20.75
N GLU A 92 -5.21 -15.39 -20.03
CA GLU A 92 -4.88 -16.81 -19.83
C GLU A 92 -5.76 -17.47 -18.77
N ASP A 93 -6.06 -16.78 -17.66
CA ASP A 93 -6.55 -17.43 -16.45
C ASP A 93 -7.93 -16.96 -15.98
N ARG A 94 -8.38 -15.73 -16.33
CA ARG A 94 -9.60 -15.12 -15.78
C ARG A 94 -10.82 -16.02 -15.92
N GLU A 95 -11.07 -16.57 -17.09
CA GLU A 95 -12.27 -17.38 -17.36
C GLU A 95 -12.29 -18.66 -16.49
N ALA A 96 -11.13 -19.33 -16.34
CA ALA A 96 -11.02 -20.51 -15.50
C ALA A 96 -11.19 -20.20 -14.02
N LEU A 97 -10.64 -19.08 -13.56
CA LEU A 97 -10.76 -18.61 -12.17
C LEU A 97 -12.23 -18.26 -11.84
N GLU A 98 -12.89 -17.48 -12.69
CA GLU A 98 -14.28 -17.03 -12.45
C GLU A 98 -15.26 -18.20 -12.48
N ARG A 99 -15.07 -19.19 -13.35
CA ARG A 99 -15.88 -20.44 -13.34
C ARG A 99 -15.77 -21.22 -12.03
N ASN A 100 -14.66 -21.09 -11.32
CA ASN A 100 -14.45 -21.71 -10.01
C ASN A 100 -14.71 -20.77 -8.83
N GLY A 101 -15.38 -19.64 -9.04
CA GLY A 101 -15.78 -18.70 -8.00
C GLY A 101 -14.67 -17.75 -7.52
N TYR A 102 -13.49 -17.75 -8.16
CA TYR A 102 -12.41 -16.81 -7.85
C TYR A 102 -12.54 -15.54 -8.68
N LYS A 103 -12.39 -14.39 -8.04
CA LYS A 103 -12.42 -13.09 -8.69
C LYS A 103 -11.02 -12.68 -9.13
N PHE A 104 -10.84 -12.32 -10.40
CA PHE A 104 -9.60 -11.70 -10.86
C PHE A 104 -9.54 -10.25 -10.38
N ASN A 105 -8.76 -9.99 -9.31
CA ASN A 105 -8.80 -8.72 -8.57
C ASN A 105 -7.40 -8.20 -8.18
N LEU A 106 -6.41 -8.32 -9.05
CA LEU A 106 -5.04 -7.89 -8.75
C LEU A 106 -4.87 -6.38 -8.98
N PHE A 107 -4.85 -5.61 -7.87
CA PHE A 107 -4.45 -4.20 -7.85
C PHE A 107 -2.95 -4.08 -7.60
N SER A 108 -2.33 -3.01 -8.15
CA SER A 108 -0.91 -2.80 -7.97
C SER A 108 -0.56 -1.31 -7.83
N LEU A 109 0.52 -1.03 -7.08
CA LEU A 109 1.09 0.31 -6.96
C LEU A 109 2.54 0.25 -7.46
N ILE A 110 2.91 1.15 -8.34
CA ILE A 110 4.30 1.32 -8.80
C ILE A 110 4.72 2.75 -8.52
N GLY A 111 5.85 2.91 -7.83
CA GLY A 111 6.40 4.22 -7.53
C GLY A 111 7.92 4.26 -7.60
N GLY A 112 8.45 5.39 -8.02
CA GLY A 112 9.89 5.61 -8.15
C GLY A 112 10.24 6.84 -8.96
N GLN A 113 11.51 6.91 -9.35
CA GLN A 113 12.03 7.91 -10.29
C GLN A 113 13.08 7.25 -11.15
N LEU A 114 12.94 7.31 -12.46
CA LEU A 114 13.90 6.80 -13.43
C LEU A 114 14.61 7.96 -14.15
N SER A 115 15.60 7.63 -14.98
CA SER A 115 16.57 8.59 -15.52
C SER A 115 15.98 9.79 -16.28
N ALA A 116 14.84 9.63 -16.93
CA ALA A 116 14.17 10.69 -17.69
C ALA A 116 12.89 11.23 -16.98
N ASP A 117 12.62 10.81 -15.73
CA ASP A 117 11.57 11.40 -14.93
C ASP A 117 12.08 12.67 -14.23
N PRO A 118 11.43 13.84 -14.37
CA PRO A 118 11.84 15.07 -13.73
C PRO A 118 11.69 15.02 -12.19
N GLU A 119 10.77 14.18 -11.71
CA GLU A 119 10.43 13.99 -10.31
C GLU A 119 9.96 12.56 -10.06
N HIS A 120 9.91 12.16 -8.79
CA HIS A 120 9.35 10.87 -8.40
C HIS A 120 7.86 10.82 -8.71
N LYS A 121 7.38 9.62 -9.07
CA LYS A 121 6.01 9.34 -9.50
C LYS A 121 5.45 8.13 -8.77
N LEU A 122 4.14 8.10 -8.65
CA LEU A 122 3.39 6.98 -8.08
C LEU A 122 2.16 6.71 -8.94
N TYR A 123 1.89 5.44 -9.22
CA TYR A 123 0.77 5.00 -10.05
C TYR A 123 -0.02 3.87 -9.38
N LEU A 124 -1.34 3.93 -9.52
CA LEU A 124 -2.24 2.83 -9.23
C LEU A 124 -2.61 2.12 -10.53
N ILE A 125 -2.48 0.80 -10.55
CA ILE A 125 -2.88 -0.07 -11.68
C ILE A 125 -4.07 -0.91 -11.23
N TYR A 126 -5.15 -0.85 -12.00
CA TYR A 126 -6.37 -1.63 -11.79
C TYR A 126 -6.24 -3.05 -12.37
N PRO A 127 -7.11 -3.99 -11.96
CA PRO A 127 -7.08 -5.38 -12.46
C PRO A 127 -7.25 -5.52 -13.97
N GLU A 128 -7.80 -4.51 -14.63
CA GLU A 128 -7.98 -4.42 -16.09
C GLU A 128 -6.72 -3.96 -16.83
N GLY A 129 -5.66 -3.59 -16.08
CA GLY A 129 -4.42 -3.08 -16.64
C GLY A 129 -4.47 -1.61 -17.08
N ASN A 130 -5.54 -0.87 -16.76
CA ASN A 130 -5.55 0.59 -16.84
C ASN A 130 -4.95 1.16 -15.53
N TRP A 131 -4.47 2.39 -15.57
CA TRP A 131 -3.81 3.01 -14.44
C TRP A 131 -4.14 4.50 -14.30
N VAL A 132 -3.91 5.02 -13.11
CA VAL A 132 -3.98 6.45 -12.80
C VAL A 132 -2.70 6.90 -12.10
N GLU A 133 -2.26 8.12 -12.41
CA GLU A 133 -1.16 8.77 -11.71
C GLU A 133 -1.68 9.38 -10.41
N VAL A 134 -0.92 9.20 -9.33
CA VAL A 134 -1.17 9.84 -8.04
C VAL A 134 -0.76 11.31 -8.15
N THR A 135 -1.64 12.21 -7.74
CA THR A 135 -1.41 13.66 -7.82
C THR A 135 -1.19 14.27 -6.44
N GLN A 136 -0.66 15.48 -6.40
CA GLN A 136 -0.47 16.22 -5.13
C GLN A 136 -1.77 16.45 -4.37
N GLY A 137 -2.91 16.56 -5.06
CA GLY A 137 -4.23 16.74 -4.43
C GLY A 137 -4.76 15.49 -3.72
N THR A 138 -4.28 14.29 -4.10
CA THR A 138 -4.57 13.02 -3.42
C THR A 138 -3.26 12.22 -3.41
N PRO A 139 -2.32 12.55 -2.50
CA PRO A 139 -0.94 12.11 -2.61
C PRO A 139 -0.69 10.71 -2.05
N TYR A 140 -1.68 9.84 -2.04
CA TYR A 140 -1.54 8.44 -1.64
C TYR A 140 -2.57 7.55 -2.33
N TYR A 141 -2.25 6.25 -2.38
CA TYR A 141 -3.22 5.19 -2.60
C TYR A 141 -2.97 4.02 -1.65
N ALA A 142 -4.06 3.39 -1.23
CA ALA A 142 -4.03 2.14 -0.49
C ALA A 142 -4.78 1.05 -1.27
N ILE A 143 -4.22 -0.15 -1.32
CA ILE A 143 -4.81 -1.33 -1.97
C ILE A 143 -4.99 -2.46 -0.97
N GLY A 144 -5.98 -3.30 -1.20
CA GLY A 144 -6.40 -4.33 -0.27
C GLY A 144 -7.43 -3.82 0.73
N GLU A 145 -7.28 -4.18 2.01
CA GLU A 145 -8.17 -3.72 3.08
C GLU A 145 -7.74 -2.31 3.53
N SER A 146 -8.36 -1.30 2.97
CA SER A 146 -8.01 0.10 3.26
C SER A 146 -9.03 0.84 4.11
N SER A 147 -10.23 0.27 4.29
CA SER A 147 -11.37 0.93 4.93
C SER A 147 -11.07 1.45 6.33
N TYR A 148 -10.34 0.69 7.13
CA TYR A 148 -10.03 1.04 8.52
C TYR A 148 -8.89 2.06 8.64
N GLY A 149 -7.92 2.02 7.72
CA GLY A 149 -6.78 2.95 7.70
C GLY A 149 -7.07 4.25 6.97
N LYS A 150 -7.99 4.23 5.99
CA LYS A 150 -8.28 5.38 5.12
C LYS A 150 -8.63 6.66 5.87
N PRO A 151 -9.45 6.67 6.94
CA PRO A 151 -9.75 7.89 7.70
C PRO A 151 -8.53 8.61 8.28
N LEU A 152 -7.46 7.87 8.61
CA LEU A 152 -6.20 8.44 9.09
C LEU A 152 -5.38 9.01 7.93
N LEU A 153 -5.32 8.28 6.81
CA LEU A 153 -4.64 8.73 5.59
C LEU A 153 -5.26 10.01 5.04
N ASP A 154 -6.60 10.08 4.92
CA ASP A 154 -7.32 11.26 4.42
C ASP A 154 -7.08 12.52 5.26
N ARG A 155 -6.85 12.37 6.57
CA ARG A 155 -6.62 13.50 7.49
C ARG A 155 -5.16 13.84 7.68
N GLY A 156 -4.27 12.86 7.55
CA GLY A 156 -2.86 13.01 7.93
C GLY A 156 -1.91 13.14 6.76
N ILE A 157 -2.32 12.79 5.52
CA ILE A 157 -1.43 12.83 4.36
C ILE A 157 -1.79 14.00 3.46
N HIS A 158 -0.84 14.92 3.34
CA HIS A 158 -0.79 16.01 2.38
C HIS A 158 0.58 15.98 1.70
N TYR A 159 0.68 16.53 0.50
CA TYR A 159 1.93 16.47 -0.27
C TYR A 159 3.13 17.10 0.46
N GLU A 160 2.88 18.16 1.25
CA GLU A 160 3.88 18.92 1.97
C GLU A 160 4.31 18.32 3.32
N VAL A 161 3.71 17.19 3.75
CA VAL A 161 4.15 16.57 5.01
C VAL A 161 5.53 15.92 4.83
N SER A 162 6.31 15.90 5.91
CA SER A 162 7.60 15.21 5.89
C SER A 162 7.44 13.69 5.73
N MET A 163 8.47 13.02 5.21
CA MET A 163 8.51 11.55 5.15
C MET A 163 8.31 10.90 6.52
N GLU A 164 8.79 11.53 7.60
CA GLU A 164 8.58 11.05 8.97
C GLU A 164 7.09 11.03 9.34
N ILE A 165 6.36 12.09 9.03
CA ILE A 165 4.90 12.15 9.25
C ILE A 165 4.19 11.13 8.37
N ALA A 166 4.56 10.99 7.10
CA ALA A 166 3.98 9.99 6.21
C ALA A 166 4.20 8.56 6.74
N MET A 167 5.39 8.22 7.24
CA MET A 167 5.65 6.94 7.90
C MET A 167 4.75 6.72 9.11
N LYS A 168 4.62 7.72 10.00
CA LYS A 168 3.77 7.63 11.19
C LYS A 168 2.30 7.40 10.82
N VAL A 169 1.76 8.19 9.88
CA VAL A 169 0.37 8.05 9.44
C VAL A 169 0.15 6.71 8.75
N GLY A 170 1.06 6.27 7.88
CA GLY A 170 1.00 4.96 7.23
C GLY A 170 1.00 3.81 8.23
N TYR A 171 1.86 3.89 9.27
CA TYR A 171 1.88 2.90 10.35
C TYR A 171 0.58 2.89 11.17
N LEU A 172 0.06 4.06 11.54
CA LEU A 172 -1.19 4.15 12.30
C LEU A 172 -2.38 3.64 11.47
N ALA A 173 -2.38 3.84 10.16
CA ALA A 173 -3.37 3.28 9.25
C ALA A 173 -3.28 1.75 9.18
N PHE A 174 -2.06 1.18 9.15
CA PHE A 174 -1.83 -0.27 9.29
C PHE A 174 -2.33 -0.78 10.64
N GLU A 175 -1.98 -0.13 11.76
CA GLU A 175 -2.38 -0.51 13.11
C GLU A 175 -3.92 -0.51 13.28
N ALA A 176 -4.61 0.49 12.72
CA ALA A 176 -6.07 0.53 12.70
C ALA A 176 -6.65 -0.64 11.88
N THR A 177 -6.01 -0.98 10.75
CA THR A 177 -6.46 -2.06 9.87
C THR A 177 -6.24 -3.43 10.53
N ARG A 178 -5.07 -3.72 11.07
CA ARG A 178 -4.78 -5.02 11.70
C ARG A 178 -5.64 -5.30 12.94
N THR A 179 -6.06 -4.24 13.64
CA THR A 179 -6.96 -4.38 14.80
C THR A 179 -8.37 -4.83 14.39
N SER A 180 -8.77 -4.56 13.14
CA SER A 180 -10.14 -4.81 12.64
C SER A 180 -10.21 -5.89 11.57
N ALA A 181 -9.09 -6.25 10.93
CA ALA A 181 -9.00 -7.23 9.85
C ALA A 181 -7.97 -8.32 10.19
N THR A 182 -8.43 -9.54 10.44
CA THR A 182 -7.60 -10.68 10.87
C THR A 182 -6.55 -11.14 9.86
N ASP A 183 -6.75 -10.80 8.59
CA ASP A 183 -5.84 -11.16 7.49
C ASP A 183 -4.70 -10.16 7.28
N VAL A 184 -4.65 -9.09 8.07
CA VAL A 184 -3.61 -8.06 8.03
C VAL A 184 -2.82 -8.08 9.32
N ASP A 185 -1.51 -8.32 9.25
CA ASP A 185 -0.66 -8.36 10.45
C ASP A 185 0.82 -8.28 10.09
N PHE A 186 1.65 -8.19 11.14
CA PHE A 186 3.10 -8.21 11.08
C PHE A 186 3.67 -9.50 10.44
N PRO A 187 4.94 -9.44 9.95
CA PRO A 187 5.80 -8.25 9.79
C PRO A 187 5.26 -7.24 8.78
N ILE A 188 5.72 -5.98 8.90
CA ILE A 188 5.48 -4.97 7.86
C ILE A 188 6.78 -4.66 7.11
N ASP A 189 6.68 -4.57 5.78
CA ASP A 189 7.74 -4.08 4.92
C ASP A 189 7.53 -2.59 4.64
N VAL A 190 8.58 -1.80 4.80
CA VAL A 190 8.60 -0.36 4.51
C VAL A 190 9.63 -0.08 3.44
N VAL A 191 9.24 0.68 2.42
CA VAL A 191 10.13 1.15 1.36
C VAL A 191 10.15 2.67 1.38
N LEU A 192 11.35 3.23 1.43
CA LEU A 192 11.58 4.68 1.41
C LEU A 192 12.40 5.05 0.18
N TYR A 193 11.94 6.06 -0.52
CA TYR A 193 12.68 6.73 -1.59
C TYR A 193 12.79 8.23 -1.28
N ARG A 194 14.00 8.73 -1.13
CA ARG A 194 14.24 10.16 -1.02
C ARG A 194 14.52 10.76 -2.40
N LYS A 195 13.83 11.83 -2.74
CA LYS A 195 13.99 12.57 -3.99
C LYS A 195 15.47 12.83 -4.33
N GLY A 196 15.87 12.49 -5.55
CA GLY A 196 17.20 12.73 -6.06
C GLY A 196 18.30 11.74 -5.62
N THR A 197 17.98 10.74 -4.76
CA THR A 197 18.99 9.74 -4.34
C THR A 197 19.14 8.57 -5.32
N GLY A 198 18.17 8.34 -6.19
CA GLY A 198 18.14 7.23 -7.13
C GLY A 198 17.93 5.84 -6.51
N ARG A 199 18.02 5.71 -5.18
CA ARG A 199 17.96 4.43 -4.47
C ARG A 199 16.82 4.37 -3.48
N MET A 200 16.23 3.18 -3.36
CA MET A 200 15.25 2.84 -2.35
C MET A 200 15.88 2.10 -1.20
N HIS A 201 15.33 2.32 -0.01
CA HIS A 201 15.70 1.63 1.21
C HIS A 201 14.53 0.77 1.66
N GLU A 202 14.76 -0.54 1.77
CA GLU A 202 13.80 -1.48 2.31
C GLU A 202 14.12 -1.76 3.78
N MET A 203 13.08 -1.81 4.62
CA MET A 203 13.16 -2.17 6.04
C MET A 203 12.01 -3.07 6.38
N ARG A 204 12.23 -4.00 7.31
CA ARG A 204 11.19 -4.83 7.89
C ARG A 204 11.08 -4.57 9.38
N PHE A 205 9.86 -4.43 9.86
CA PHE A 205 9.56 -4.28 11.27
C PHE A 205 8.70 -5.44 11.75
N GLU A 206 9.18 -6.09 12.80
CA GLU A 206 8.42 -7.10 13.56
C GLU A 206 7.50 -6.40 14.56
N GLU A 207 6.50 -7.11 15.08
CA GLU A 207 5.56 -6.55 16.07
C GLU A 207 6.28 -5.97 17.29
N LYS A 208 7.33 -6.65 17.77
CA LYS A 208 8.14 -6.20 18.91
C LYS A 208 8.83 -4.86 18.70
N ASP A 209 9.20 -4.53 17.46
CA ASP A 209 9.93 -3.30 17.12
C ASP A 209 9.02 -2.06 17.25
N LEU A 210 7.72 -2.25 17.07
CA LEU A 210 6.71 -1.17 17.07
C LEU A 210 5.69 -1.30 18.20
N ALA A 211 5.86 -2.24 19.12
CA ALA A 211 4.94 -2.49 20.24
C ALA A 211 4.67 -1.23 21.08
N VAL A 212 5.72 -0.43 21.35
CA VAL A 212 5.61 0.84 22.11
C VAL A 212 4.70 1.84 21.39
N VAL A 213 4.79 1.90 20.04
CA VAL A 213 3.96 2.82 19.23
C VAL A 213 2.50 2.34 19.22
N SER A 214 2.27 1.02 19.10
CA SER A 214 0.92 0.42 19.16
C SER A 214 0.24 0.69 20.51
N GLU A 215 0.98 0.52 21.61
CA GLU A 215 0.45 0.77 22.95
C GLU A 215 0.15 2.25 23.17
N TRP A 216 1.08 3.12 22.78
CA TRP A 216 0.91 4.57 22.84
C TRP A 216 -0.34 4.99 22.06
N TRP A 217 -0.52 4.48 20.83
CA TRP A 217 -1.68 4.81 19.99
C TRP A 217 -3.00 4.39 20.62
N ARG A 218 -3.06 3.14 21.09
CA ARG A 218 -4.26 2.60 21.77
C ARG A 218 -4.68 3.46 22.97
N LYS A 219 -3.69 3.92 23.75
CA LYS A 219 -3.93 4.82 24.88
C LYS A 219 -4.45 6.18 24.39
N ARG A 220 -3.82 6.79 23.37
CA ARG A 220 -4.22 8.09 22.86
C ARG A 220 -5.62 8.10 22.25
N VAL A 221 -6.01 7.06 21.55
CA VAL A 221 -7.38 6.93 21.03
C VAL A 221 -8.40 6.96 22.17
N ARG A 222 -8.18 6.23 23.26
CA ARG A 222 -9.07 6.23 24.43
C ARG A 222 -9.14 7.62 25.08
N GLU A 223 -8.00 8.22 25.36
CA GLU A 223 -7.92 9.57 25.94
C GLU A 223 -8.65 10.60 25.03
N THR A 224 -8.50 10.51 23.73
CA THR A 224 -9.18 11.41 22.79
C THR A 224 -10.70 11.26 22.85
N VAL A 225 -11.21 10.02 23.00
CA VAL A 225 -12.65 9.77 23.17
C VAL A 225 -13.18 10.38 24.48
N GLU A 226 -12.42 10.25 25.59
CA GLU A 226 -12.78 10.84 26.88
C GLU A 226 -12.79 12.37 26.85
N LEU A 227 -11.89 12.98 26.08
CA LEU A 227 -11.79 14.44 25.92
C LEU A 227 -12.78 15.00 24.89
N CYS A 228 -13.51 14.14 24.16
CA CYS A 228 -14.47 14.59 23.15
C CYS A 228 -15.59 15.44 23.81
N PRO A 229 -15.96 16.60 23.23
CA PRO A 229 -17.08 17.41 23.74
C PRO A 229 -18.35 16.58 23.91
N ALA A 230 -18.90 16.55 25.13
CA ALA A 230 -19.94 15.61 25.53
C ALA A 230 -21.33 16.24 25.76
N ASP A 231 -21.53 17.55 25.52
CA ASP A 231 -22.80 18.24 25.84
C ASP A 231 -24.00 17.66 25.09
N TRP A 232 -23.81 17.26 23.83
CA TRP A 232 -24.83 16.58 23.04
C TRP A 232 -25.23 15.22 23.62
N ALA A 233 -24.26 14.46 24.12
CA ALA A 233 -24.49 13.13 24.71
C ALA A 233 -25.18 13.27 26.06
N LYS A 234 -24.76 14.23 26.92
CA LYS A 234 -25.43 14.53 28.20
C LYS A 234 -26.89 14.93 27.97
N ALA A 235 -27.14 15.84 27.01
CA ALA A 235 -28.52 16.26 26.67
C ALA A 235 -29.40 15.09 26.18
N ALA A 236 -28.82 14.13 25.42
CA ALA A 236 -29.53 12.95 25.00
C ALA A 236 -29.87 12.01 26.17
N LEU A 237 -28.91 11.76 27.08
CA LEU A 237 -29.08 10.92 28.25
C LEU A 237 -30.10 11.50 29.26
N ASP A 238 -30.14 12.82 29.40
CA ASP A 238 -31.12 13.49 30.30
C ASP A 238 -32.57 13.35 29.82
N ARG A 239 -32.77 13.15 28.52
CA ARG A 239 -34.14 12.84 27.99
C ARG A 239 -34.61 11.47 28.42
N ILE A 240 -33.75 10.47 28.51
CA ILE A 240 -34.08 9.10 28.92
C ILE A 240 -34.45 9.05 30.42
N LYS A 241 -33.80 9.91 31.27
CA LYS A 241 -34.07 9.96 32.70
C LYS A 241 -35.42 10.62 33.05
N ARG A 242 -36.06 11.31 32.10
CA ARG A 242 -37.34 12.02 32.27
C ARG A 242 -38.53 11.24 31.79
N THR A 243 -38.32 10.03 31.24
CA THR A 243 -39.36 9.07 30.84
C THR A 243 -39.43 7.95 31.86
#